data_bce97bc6e5f07f73302601bcb5f17e1f
#
_entry.id   bce97bc6e5f07f73302601bcb5f17e1f
#
_cell.length_a   1.000
_cell.length_b   1.000
_cell.length_c   1.000
_cell.angle_alpha   90.00
_cell.angle_beta   90.00
_cell.angle_gamma   90.00
#
_symmetry.space_group_name_H-M   'P 1'
#
loop_
_entity.id
_entity.type
_entity.pdbx_description
1 polymer ?
#
loop_
_entity_poly.entity_id
_entity_poly.type
_entity_poly.pdbx_seq_one_letter_code
_entity_poly.pdbx_strand_id
1 'polypeptide(L)'
;FSLFLLGSFSIIPSFAQFDTKATPIDSISVKDGFEVELLFTVPKDRLGSWVNLCLDNKNRIIASDQFGGLYRFKAPSKGKTLKESDIEKVPAKIRAANGLLWAFDSLYVAVNDYEKKMESGVYRLTDSNGDDQLDKVEKLRSMQARGDHGVHALLLSPDKKSIYLITGN
;
A
#
# COMPACT_ATOMS: atom_id res chain seq x y z
N PHE A 1 -3.87 64.28 10.07
CA PHE A 1 -4.30 63.07 9.31
C PHE A 1 -3.16 62.09 9.32
N SER A 2 -3.23 61.06 10.19
CA SER A 2 -2.26 59.95 10.22
C SER A 2 -2.87 58.77 9.47
N LEU A 3 -2.19 58.33 8.41
CA LEU A 3 -2.56 57.20 7.61
C LEU A 3 -1.88 55.92 8.20
N PHE A 4 -2.65 55.03 8.82
CA PHE A 4 -2.19 53.73 9.27
C PHE A 4 -2.27 52.75 8.09
N LEU A 5 -1.12 52.30 7.59
CA LEU A 5 -1.02 51.21 6.63
C LEU A 5 -1.08 49.86 7.39
N LEU A 6 -2.23 49.19 7.30
CA LEU A 6 -2.36 47.80 7.76
C LEU A 6 -1.71 46.85 6.72
N GLY A 7 -0.50 46.40 7.01
CA GLY A 7 0.12 45.36 6.26
C GLY A 7 -0.49 43.98 6.58
N SER A 8 -1.17 43.39 5.63
CA SER A 8 -1.66 42.01 5.73
C SER A 8 -0.49 41.04 5.59
N PHE A 9 -0.08 40.43 6.68
CA PHE A 9 0.85 39.27 6.64
C PHE A 9 0.05 38.05 6.20
N SER A 10 0.22 37.64 4.93
CA SER A 10 -0.25 36.33 4.46
C SER A 10 0.72 35.27 4.99
N ILE A 11 0.28 34.51 5.98
CA ILE A 11 0.97 33.28 6.42
C ILE A 11 0.69 32.25 5.34
N ILE A 12 1.65 32.03 4.44
CA ILE A 12 1.64 30.87 3.52
C ILE A 12 2.01 29.67 4.38
N PRO A 13 1.14 28.65 4.50
CA PRO A 13 1.52 27.42 5.20
C PRO A 13 2.67 26.79 4.44
N SER A 14 3.84 26.68 5.07
CA SER A 14 4.94 25.90 4.58
C SER A 14 4.52 24.42 4.62
N PHE A 15 4.07 23.90 3.49
CA PHE A 15 3.99 22.44 3.34
C PHE A 15 5.41 21.92 3.44
N ALA A 16 5.68 21.10 4.44
CA ALA A 16 6.94 20.37 4.54
C ALA A 16 7.13 19.61 3.22
N GLN A 17 8.15 19.97 2.46
CA GLN A 17 8.53 19.28 1.25
C GLN A 17 9.12 17.95 1.71
N PHE A 18 8.33 16.88 1.62
CA PHE A 18 8.83 15.54 1.92
C PHE A 18 9.95 15.22 0.93
N ASP A 19 11.12 14.88 1.48
CA ASP A 19 12.24 14.40 0.68
C ASP A 19 11.79 13.12 -0.04
N THR A 20 11.74 13.18 -1.37
CA THR A 20 11.33 12.04 -2.22
C THR A 20 12.49 11.10 -2.51
N LYS A 21 13.66 11.34 -1.92
CA LYS A 21 14.81 10.48 -2.09
C LYS A 21 14.71 9.25 -1.21
N ALA A 22 15.08 8.10 -1.77
CA ALA A 22 15.24 6.88 -1.00
C ALA A 22 16.35 7.03 0.03
N THR A 23 16.25 6.31 1.15
CA THR A 23 17.33 6.18 2.14
C THR A 23 18.58 5.67 1.44
N PRO A 24 19.75 6.32 1.60
CA PRO A 24 21.01 5.85 1.03
C PRO A 24 21.32 4.42 1.50
N ILE A 25 21.77 3.55 0.58
CA ILE A 25 22.01 2.12 0.89
C ILE A 25 23.08 1.97 1.98
N ASP A 26 24.10 2.80 1.95
CA ASP A 26 25.20 2.80 2.92
C ASP A 26 24.78 3.22 4.34
N SER A 27 23.61 3.83 4.50
CA SER A 27 23.03 4.15 5.81
C SER A 27 22.16 3.04 6.40
N ILE A 28 21.99 1.91 5.67
CA ILE A 28 21.18 0.76 6.10
C ILE A 28 22.12 -0.35 6.56
N SER A 29 22.08 -0.68 7.86
CA SER A 29 22.85 -1.78 8.42
C SER A 29 22.09 -3.10 8.29
N VAL A 30 22.73 -4.13 7.74
CA VAL A 30 22.22 -5.49 7.64
C VAL A 30 23.20 -6.49 8.21
N LYS A 31 22.71 -7.68 8.58
CA LYS A 31 23.56 -8.78 9.06
C LYS A 31 24.37 -9.40 7.91
N ASP A 32 25.46 -10.04 8.24
CA ASP A 32 26.26 -10.82 7.30
C ASP A 32 25.42 -11.83 6.53
N GLY A 33 25.64 -11.91 5.24
CA GLY A 33 24.88 -12.76 4.32
C GLY A 33 23.63 -12.09 3.72
N PHE A 34 23.30 -10.86 4.10
CA PHE A 34 22.25 -10.06 3.51
C PHE A 34 22.85 -8.88 2.73
N GLU A 35 22.21 -8.50 1.66
CA GLU A 35 22.52 -7.34 0.84
C GLU A 35 21.30 -6.45 0.70
N VAL A 36 21.48 -5.14 0.59
CA VAL A 36 20.41 -4.16 0.34
C VAL A 36 20.59 -3.61 -1.05
N GLU A 37 19.52 -3.63 -1.82
CA GLU A 37 19.46 -3.00 -3.14
C GLU A 37 18.27 -2.03 -3.21
N LEU A 38 18.48 -0.85 -3.76
CA LEU A 38 17.39 0.06 -4.08
C LEU A 38 16.78 -0.37 -5.41
N LEU A 39 15.60 -0.97 -5.36
CA LEU A 39 14.91 -1.45 -6.56
C LEU A 39 14.12 -0.32 -7.25
N PHE A 40 13.47 0.52 -6.47
CA PHE A 40 12.58 1.57 -6.98
C PHE A 40 12.29 2.64 -5.93
N THR A 41 12.29 3.89 -6.33
CA THR A 41 11.77 4.98 -5.51
C THR A 41 10.36 5.31 -5.97
N VAL A 42 9.37 5.07 -5.11
CA VAL A 42 7.95 5.26 -5.47
C VAL A 42 7.65 6.75 -5.66
N PRO A 43 7.25 7.19 -6.87
CA PRO A 43 6.84 8.56 -7.10
C PRO A 43 5.45 8.79 -6.46
N LYS A 44 5.46 9.44 -5.30
CA LYS A 44 4.28 9.59 -4.44
C LYS A 44 3.13 10.33 -5.12
N ASP A 45 3.43 11.25 -6.00
CA ASP A 45 2.47 12.03 -6.79
C ASP A 45 1.68 11.17 -7.80
N ARG A 46 2.23 10.04 -8.26
CA ARG A 46 1.62 9.16 -9.26
C ARG A 46 1.20 7.80 -8.73
N LEU A 47 2.03 7.20 -7.87
CA LEU A 47 1.82 5.84 -7.36
C LEU A 47 1.46 5.78 -5.87
N GLY A 48 1.32 6.95 -5.23
CA GLY A 48 0.91 7.05 -3.84
C GLY A 48 1.98 6.64 -2.83
N SER A 49 1.55 6.23 -1.66
CA SER A 49 2.41 5.83 -0.54
C SER A 49 2.22 4.34 -0.26
N TRP A 50 3.19 3.52 -0.64
CA TRP A 50 3.07 2.07 -0.46
C TRP A 50 3.35 1.67 0.98
N VAL A 51 2.42 0.93 1.57
CA VAL A 51 2.42 0.59 3.00
C VAL A 51 2.41 -0.91 3.29
N ASN A 52 2.07 -1.75 2.31
CA ASN A 52 2.06 -3.19 2.48
C ASN A 52 2.43 -3.91 1.18
N LEU A 53 3.02 -5.10 1.31
CA LEU A 53 3.43 -5.95 0.19
C LEU A 53 3.03 -7.40 0.46
N CYS A 54 2.62 -8.12 -0.58
CA CYS A 54 2.56 -9.58 -0.56
C CYS A 54 2.98 -10.16 -1.92
N LEU A 55 3.22 -11.47 -1.98
CA LEU A 55 3.43 -12.19 -3.22
C LEU A 55 2.12 -12.87 -3.67
N ASP A 56 1.87 -12.88 -4.96
CA ASP A 56 0.80 -13.68 -5.55
C ASP A 56 1.30 -15.11 -5.93
N ASN A 57 0.42 -15.94 -6.47
CA ASN A 57 0.73 -17.30 -6.90
C ASN A 57 1.67 -17.39 -8.11
N LYS A 58 2.00 -16.27 -8.75
CA LYS A 58 2.97 -16.18 -9.86
C LYS A 58 4.27 -15.49 -9.44
N ASN A 59 4.50 -15.35 -8.12
CA ASN A 59 5.66 -14.68 -7.53
C ASN A 59 5.80 -13.21 -7.98
N ARG A 60 4.68 -12.53 -8.25
CA ARG A 60 4.66 -11.09 -8.45
C ARG A 60 4.39 -10.42 -7.11
N ILE A 61 4.98 -9.26 -6.91
CA ILE A 61 4.72 -8.43 -5.74
C ILE A 61 3.42 -7.64 -5.99
N ILE A 62 2.52 -7.68 -5.02
CA ILE A 62 1.36 -6.79 -4.95
C ILE A 62 1.66 -5.77 -3.87
N ALA A 63 1.59 -4.49 -4.21
CA ALA A 63 1.80 -3.36 -3.30
C ALA A 63 0.50 -2.59 -3.12
N SER A 64 0.24 -2.09 -1.91
CA SER A 64 -0.90 -1.23 -1.62
C SER A 64 -0.50 0.20 -1.38
N ASP A 65 -1.20 1.14 -2.02
CA ASP A 65 -1.15 2.55 -1.67
C ASP A 65 -2.08 2.81 -0.47
N GLN A 66 -1.56 3.53 0.52
CA GLN A 66 -2.25 3.85 1.78
C GLN A 66 -3.64 4.47 1.58
N PHE A 67 -3.82 5.27 0.55
CA PHE A 67 -5.07 5.97 0.26
C PHE A 67 -5.67 5.62 -1.11
N GLY A 68 -4.90 4.96 -1.95
CA GLY A 68 -5.25 4.58 -3.30
C GLY A 68 -5.53 3.09 -3.46
N GLY A 69 -5.22 2.58 -4.64
CA GLY A 69 -5.46 1.19 -5.04
C GLY A 69 -4.26 0.28 -4.83
N LEU A 70 -4.21 -0.75 -5.67
CA LEU A 70 -3.17 -1.76 -5.65
C LEU A 70 -2.33 -1.70 -6.92
N TYR A 71 -1.06 -2.06 -6.79
CA TYR A 71 -0.10 -2.19 -7.88
C TYR A 71 0.50 -3.58 -7.88
N ARG A 72 0.89 -4.08 -9.05
CA ARG A 72 1.47 -5.41 -9.21
C ARG A 72 2.66 -5.36 -10.16
N PHE A 73 3.73 -6.07 -9.81
CA PHE A 73 4.95 -6.12 -10.62
C PHE A 73 5.79 -7.36 -10.29
N LYS A 74 6.70 -7.72 -11.18
CA LYS A 74 7.74 -8.71 -10.90
C LYS A 74 8.94 -8.02 -10.28
N ALA A 75 9.51 -8.62 -9.22
CA ALA A 75 10.80 -8.16 -8.71
C ALA A 75 11.85 -8.24 -9.82
N PRO A 76 12.65 -7.19 -10.04
CA PRO A 76 13.73 -7.27 -11.02
C PRO A 76 14.81 -8.26 -10.57
N SER A 77 15.60 -8.76 -11.50
CA SER A 77 16.77 -9.58 -11.17
C SER A 77 17.78 -8.76 -10.38
N LYS A 78 18.61 -9.46 -9.58
CA LYS A 78 19.70 -8.82 -8.79
C LYS A 78 20.52 -7.85 -9.65
N GLY A 79 20.77 -6.67 -9.10
CA GLY A 79 21.51 -5.58 -9.76
C GLY A 79 20.73 -4.85 -10.85
N LYS A 80 19.42 -5.07 -10.95
CA LYS A 80 18.53 -4.34 -11.85
C LYS A 80 17.52 -3.52 -11.05
N THR A 81 17.12 -2.38 -11.62
CA THR A 81 16.07 -1.53 -11.05
C THR A 81 14.72 -1.81 -11.68
N LEU A 82 13.65 -1.66 -10.91
CA LEU A 82 12.27 -1.68 -11.40
C LEU A 82 11.99 -0.38 -12.15
N LYS A 83 11.35 -0.48 -13.30
CA LYS A 83 10.87 0.69 -14.06
C LYS A 83 9.39 0.91 -13.76
N GLU A 84 8.95 2.16 -13.76
CA GLU A 84 7.53 2.49 -13.56
C GLU A 84 6.62 1.83 -14.63
N SER A 85 7.14 1.67 -15.86
CA SER A 85 6.44 0.95 -16.95
C SER A 85 6.18 -0.53 -16.68
N ASP A 86 6.91 -1.13 -15.73
CA ASP A 86 6.77 -2.54 -15.37
C ASP A 86 5.76 -2.75 -14.23
N ILE A 87 5.19 -1.64 -13.72
CA ILE A 87 4.23 -1.63 -12.62
C ILE A 87 2.82 -1.53 -13.19
N GLU A 88 2.05 -2.56 -12.97
CA GLU A 88 0.66 -2.67 -13.36
C GLU A 88 -0.25 -2.16 -12.25
N LYS A 89 -1.27 -1.36 -12.59
CA LYS A 89 -2.33 -1.02 -11.65
C LYS A 89 -3.38 -2.13 -11.66
N VAL A 90 -3.66 -2.71 -10.50
CA VAL A 90 -4.71 -3.73 -10.36
C VAL A 90 -6.09 -3.07 -10.53
N PRO A 91 -6.98 -3.60 -11.38
CA PRO A 91 -8.26 -2.96 -11.72
C PRO A 91 -9.29 -3.01 -10.59
N ALA A 92 -9.06 -3.82 -9.55
CA ALA A 92 -9.96 -3.94 -8.41
C ALA A 92 -10.33 -2.58 -7.81
N LYS A 93 -11.61 -2.35 -7.60
CA LYS A 93 -12.14 -1.14 -6.92
C LYS A 93 -11.96 -1.27 -5.41
N ILE A 94 -10.70 -1.17 -4.96
CA ILE A 94 -10.28 -1.27 -3.58
C ILE A 94 -9.38 -0.07 -3.24
N ARG A 95 -9.40 0.39 -1.99
CA ARG A 95 -8.54 1.47 -1.48
C ARG A 95 -8.22 1.28 -0.01
N ALA A 96 -7.29 2.06 0.50
CA ALA A 96 -6.88 2.08 1.90
C ALA A 96 -6.55 0.68 2.45
N ALA A 97 -5.88 -0.12 1.63
CA ALA A 97 -5.46 -1.47 1.95
C ALA A 97 -4.23 -1.44 2.87
N ASN A 98 -4.41 -1.76 4.15
CA ASN A 98 -3.35 -1.79 5.15
C ASN A 98 -2.81 -3.20 5.42
N GLY A 99 -3.45 -4.23 4.90
CA GLY A 99 -2.98 -5.62 4.96
C GLY A 99 -3.29 -6.37 3.68
N LEU A 100 -2.34 -7.15 3.22
CA LEU A 100 -2.45 -7.98 2.03
C LEU A 100 -2.03 -9.42 2.35
N LEU A 101 -2.77 -10.39 1.85
CA LEU A 101 -2.43 -11.80 1.93
C LEU A 101 -2.93 -12.55 0.70
N TRP A 102 -2.05 -13.22 -0.01
CA TRP A 102 -2.44 -14.19 -1.03
C TRP A 102 -2.66 -15.56 -0.37
N ALA A 103 -3.86 -16.07 -0.46
CA ALA A 103 -4.24 -17.38 0.04
C ALA A 103 -5.48 -17.89 -0.72
N PHE A 104 -5.66 -19.20 -0.80
CA PHE A 104 -6.86 -19.84 -1.39
C PHE A 104 -7.18 -19.28 -2.78
N ASP A 105 -6.15 -19.12 -3.63
CA ASP A 105 -6.23 -18.57 -4.99
C ASP A 105 -6.92 -17.20 -5.07
N SER A 106 -6.76 -16.40 -4.04
CA SER A 106 -7.38 -15.08 -3.91
C SER A 106 -6.47 -14.11 -3.17
N LEU A 107 -6.63 -12.84 -3.42
CA LEU A 107 -6.02 -11.79 -2.62
C LEU A 107 -7.00 -11.34 -1.53
N TYR A 108 -6.61 -11.52 -0.28
CA TYR A 108 -7.33 -10.99 0.87
C TYR A 108 -6.75 -9.63 1.25
N VAL A 109 -7.64 -8.68 1.52
CA VAL A 109 -7.28 -7.29 1.77
C VAL A 109 -7.93 -6.81 3.06
N ALA A 110 -7.12 -6.29 3.96
CA ALA A 110 -7.58 -5.57 5.15
C ALA A 110 -7.67 -4.08 4.81
N VAL A 111 -8.88 -3.55 4.76
CA VAL A 111 -9.15 -2.14 4.47
C VAL A 111 -9.36 -1.37 5.77
N ASN A 112 -8.61 -0.29 5.97
CA ASN A 112 -8.78 0.64 7.08
C ASN A 112 -8.94 2.07 6.54
N ASP A 113 -10.14 2.39 6.06
CA ASP A 113 -10.43 3.69 5.44
C ASP A 113 -11.09 4.66 6.43
N TYR A 114 -10.29 5.41 7.16
CA TYR A 114 -10.77 6.44 8.09
C TYR A 114 -11.35 7.67 7.36
N GLU A 115 -11.07 7.86 6.07
CA GLU A 115 -11.74 8.87 5.24
C GLU A 115 -13.18 8.50 4.89
N LYS A 116 -13.61 7.26 5.21
CA LYS A 116 -14.97 6.73 4.97
C LYS A 116 -15.42 6.76 3.51
N LYS A 117 -14.48 6.72 2.56
CA LYS A 117 -14.76 6.61 1.12
C LYS A 117 -15.02 5.15 0.72
N MET A 118 -14.55 4.21 1.54
CA MET A 118 -14.84 2.79 1.45
C MET A 118 -15.11 2.24 2.85
N GLU A 119 -15.99 1.26 2.97
CA GLU A 119 -16.24 0.61 4.25
C GLU A 119 -15.02 -0.18 4.69
N SER A 120 -14.56 0.01 5.93
CA SER A 120 -13.44 -0.75 6.48
C SER A 120 -13.81 -2.18 6.78
N GLY A 121 -12.86 -3.11 6.64
CA GLY A 121 -13.11 -4.51 6.85
C GLY A 121 -12.18 -5.43 6.07
N VAL A 122 -12.59 -6.67 5.91
CA VAL A 122 -11.88 -7.69 5.15
C VAL A 122 -12.57 -7.95 3.83
N TYR A 123 -11.80 -7.92 2.75
CA TYR A 123 -12.24 -8.15 1.39
C TYR A 123 -11.49 -9.31 0.75
N ARG A 124 -12.12 -9.96 -0.21
CA ARG A 124 -11.51 -10.95 -1.10
C ARG A 124 -11.57 -10.45 -2.53
N LEU A 125 -10.45 -10.50 -3.21
CA LEU A 125 -10.31 -10.14 -4.62
C LEU A 125 -9.99 -11.39 -5.43
N THR A 126 -10.71 -11.58 -6.51
CA THR A 126 -10.53 -12.70 -7.44
C THR A 126 -10.52 -12.21 -8.88
N ASP A 127 -9.92 -13.00 -9.75
CA ASP A 127 -10.06 -12.92 -11.18
C ASP A 127 -11.38 -13.61 -11.56
N SER A 128 -12.32 -12.87 -12.15
CA SER A 128 -13.67 -13.39 -12.42
C SER A 128 -13.79 -14.12 -13.76
N ASN A 129 -12.85 -13.92 -14.68
CA ASN A 129 -12.94 -14.39 -16.05
C ASN A 129 -11.70 -15.16 -16.54
N GLY A 130 -10.65 -15.26 -15.72
CA GLY A 130 -9.41 -15.99 -16.04
C GLY A 130 -8.40 -15.19 -16.87
N ASP A 131 -8.52 -13.87 -16.92
CA ASP A 131 -7.60 -12.99 -17.66
C ASP A 131 -6.40 -12.49 -16.83
N ASP A 132 -6.22 -13.03 -15.63
CA ASP A 132 -5.17 -12.67 -14.67
C ASP A 132 -5.37 -11.28 -14.05
N GLN A 133 -6.57 -10.70 -14.15
CA GLN A 133 -6.90 -9.45 -13.50
C GLN A 133 -7.78 -9.67 -12.26
N LEU A 134 -7.39 -9.08 -11.14
CA LEU A 134 -8.22 -9.10 -9.92
C LEU A 134 -9.30 -8.01 -10.06
N ASP A 135 -10.41 -8.36 -10.69
CA ASP A 135 -11.49 -7.44 -11.04
C ASP A 135 -12.72 -7.57 -10.12
N LYS A 136 -12.92 -8.73 -9.51
CA LYS A 136 -14.04 -8.98 -8.60
C LYS A 136 -13.64 -8.70 -7.16
N VAL A 137 -14.40 -7.83 -6.49
CA VAL A 137 -14.21 -7.45 -5.08
C VAL A 137 -15.40 -7.90 -4.26
N GLU A 138 -15.16 -8.75 -3.26
CA GLU A 138 -16.17 -9.24 -2.34
C GLU A 138 -15.83 -8.83 -0.91
N LYS A 139 -16.76 -8.15 -0.23
CA LYS A 139 -16.60 -7.83 1.19
C LYS A 139 -17.01 -9.03 2.03
N LEU A 140 -16.07 -9.56 2.82
CA LEU A 140 -16.30 -10.71 3.69
C LEU A 140 -16.78 -10.28 5.08
N ARG A 141 -16.25 -9.17 5.60
CA ARG A 141 -16.57 -8.68 6.94
C ARG A 141 -16.42 -7.18 7.04
N SER A 142 -17.41 -6.51 7.61
CA SER A 142 -17.33 -5.09 7.99
C SER A 142 -16.65 -4.94 9.33
N MET A 143 -15.83 -3.92 9.47
CA MET A 143 -15.13 -3.55 10.71
C MET A 143 -15.06 -2.03 10.83
N GLN A 144 -14.86 -1.54 12.04
CA GLN A 144 -14.69 -0.10 12.24
C GLN A 144 -13.26 0.33 11.86
N ALA A 145 -13.15 1.41 11.10
CA ALA A 145 -11.87 2.10 10.93
C ALA A 145 -11.49 2.81 12.23
N ARG A 146 -10.20 2.75 12.61
CA ARG A 146 -9.69 3.38 13.82
C ARG A 146 -8.33 4.02 13.57
N GLY A 147 -8.32 5.13 12.81
CA GLY A 147 -7.08 5.85 12.51
C GLY A 147 -5.94 4.91 12.09
N ASP A 148 -4.78 5.07 12.70
CA ASP A 148 -3.60 4.25 12.39
C ASP A 148 -3.63 2.85 13.02
N HIS A 149 -4.58 2.57 13.91
CA HIS A 149 -4.68 1.32 14.69
C HIS A 149 -5.86 0.43 14.27
N GLY A 150 -6.44 0.63 13.11
CA GLY A 150 -7.60 -0.11 12.64
C GLY A 150 -7.29 -1.52 12.13
N VAL A 151 -7.92 -1.89 11.05
CA VAL A 151 -7.79 -3.22 10.40
C VAL A 151 -6.46 -3.27 9.65
N HIS A 152 -5.52 -4.14 10.07
CA HIS A 152 -4.16 -4.15 9.54
C HIS A 152 -3.74 -5.47 8.93
N ALA A 153 -3.18 -6.37 9.74
CA ALA A 153 -2.44 -7.49 9.25
C ALA A 153 -3.31 -8.73 9.02
N LEU A 154 -3.03 -9.42 7.94
CA LEU A 154 -3.57 -10.74 7.61
C LEU A 154 -2.44 -11.76 7.59
N LEU A 155 -2.66 -12.91 8.21
CA LEU A 155 -1.70 -14.00 8.23
C LEU A 155 -2.42 -15.35 8.03
N LEU A 156 -1.86 -16.19 7.17
CA LEU A 156 -2.36 -17.55 6.99
C LEU A 156 -2.02 -18.39 8.25
N SER A 157 -3.00 -19.17 8.72
CA SER A 157 -2.76 -20.08 9.85
C SER A 157 -1.72 -21.15 9.49
N PRO A 158 -0.99 -21.72 10.48
CA PRO A 158 0.01 -22.75 10.23
C PRO A 158 -0.53 -24.00 9.51
N ASP A 159 -1.78 -24.38 9.74
CA ASP A 159 -2.46 -25.48 9.06
C ASP A 159 -3.03 -25.09 7.69
N LYS A 160 -2.85 -23.83 7.28
CA LYS A 160 -3.32 -23.24 6.02
C LYS A 160 -4.84 -23.34 5.78
N LYS A 161 -5.64 -23.39 6.84
CA LYS A 161 -7.10 -23.51 6.73
C LYS A 161 -7.86 -22.24 7.14
N SER A 162 -7.17 -21.30 7.77
CA SER A 162 -7.76 -20.08 8.33
C SER A 162 -6.88 -18.87 8.08
N ILE A 163 -7.47 -17.69 8.15
CA ILE A 163 -6.76 -16.42 8.10
C ILE A 163 -6.90 -15.74 9.46
N TYR A 164 -5.78 -15.39 10.07
CA TYR A 164 -5.73 -14.54 11.24
C TYR A 164 -5.78 -13.08 10.81
N LEU A 165 -6.57 -12.30 11.52
CA LEU A 165 -6.67 -10.86 11.33
C LEU A 165 -6.28 -10.17 12.62
N ILE A 166 -5.42 -9.16 12.50
CA ILE A 166 -5.07 -8.27 13.61
C ILE A 166 -5.70 -6.91 13.37
N THR A 167 -6.38 -6.43 14.40
CA THR A 167 -6.89 -5.06 14.46
C THR A 167 -6.37 -4.41 15.72
N GLY A 168 -5.97 -3.15 15.63
CA GLY A 168 -5.66 -2.36 16.82
C GLY A 168 -6.93 -1.85 17.53
N ASN A 169 -6.75 -1.34 18.73
CA ASN A 169 -7.78 -0.76 19.59
C ASN A 169 -7.86 0.77 19.46
#